data_d003180044a150714165cf18391a4782
#
_entry.id   d003180044a150714165cf18391a4782
#
_cell.length_a   1.000
_cell.length_b   1.000
_cell.length_c   1.000
_cell.angle_alpha   90.00
_cell.angle_beta   90.00
_cell.angle_gamma   90.00
#
_symmetry.space_group_name_H-M   'P 1'
#
loop_
_entity.id
_entity.type
_entity.pdbx_description
1 polymer ?
#
loop_
_entity_poly.entity_id
_entity_poly.type
_entity_poly.pdbx_seq_one_letter_code
_entity_poly.pdbx_strand_id
1 'polypeptide(L)'
;HNQSNNIRESVWGRIRNCNDVIAGISGSSLTEEQKNELLGQAYFLRAWCYYSMVKWYGGVPIVTKVQDPVESSFVPRSTTKACIEFICNDLDIAANMLRAKTTNGGWNGNNYGRVTTASAMALKGRVLLLWASPLFNRANDESRWAAAYEYIKESIKDINACGNHLYTTGNNINGSDFAKMFTVIQNPEMVFGTLHNMKQDDDTKKNNNWERFIRPKNTTGQGLEASAMFVDMFPMKDGKRPRGLNTYKKLNESEDEANIKDYPFMNRDPRFYRTFAMPGFRWAYTGDPVPADAFNPSYNSGKDYVLWNYVWYADPEDVNDPESGNAYGADNLLKNRKGVYVRKRSNDGDISEPLYSFNATYDNGGFAYSAAPWMEIRYAEVLLNYAEAACGAGHMGEAVEQLKLIRQRVGYSGDCGLQENLSTDQAACMSAVLYERQIELAYEGKRFDDLRRWMLFDGGTDKVDGAPASWTLTGWGGNTCTWLGFTELNKNQRRDNMEFRLNDTKYGVGGTTGDTDSDPLLKAGVERPKGVDFRKEISDEEGNQLTQLQEFYNEHFVRKEKKGDAYATNKDPLYIKFLPRYYFLGFSQGALNNCKGIEQCIGWEDSNNGGSNGTFDPLAE
;
A
#
# COMPACT_ATOMS: atom_id res chain seq x y z
N HIS A 1 7.16 -17.24 -3.90
CA HIS A 1 7.75 -16.11 -3.16
C HIS A 1 9.26 -16.24 -3.19
N ASN A 2 9.95 -15.26 -3.74
CA ASN A 2 11.40 -15.23 -3.72
C ASN A 2 11.86 -14.61 -2.38
N GLN A 3 11.90 -15.45 -1.34
CA GLN A 3 12.20 -15.08 0.04
C GLN A 3 13.63 -14.58 0.26
N SER A 4 14.52 -14.88 -0.69
CA SER A 4 15.92 -14.46 -0.62
C SER A 4 16.14 -12.96 -0.80
N ASN A 5 15.10 -12.20 -1.19
CA ASN A 5 15.27 -10.80 -1.56
C ASN A 5 15.67 -9.87 -0.41
N ASN A 6 15.33 -10.21 0.84
CA ASN A 6 15.60 -9.36 1.99
C ASN A 6 16.91 -9.71 2.74
N ILE A 7 17.52 -10.86 2.43
CA ILE A 7 18.78 -11.30 3.04
C ILE A 7 19.85 -11.61 1.96
N ARG A 8 19.83 -10.85 0.89
CA ARG A 8 20.80 -10.97 -0.20
C ARG A 8 22.15 -10.33 0.16
N GLU A 9 23.16 -10.72 -0.59
CA GLU A 9 24.47 -10.07 -0.60
C GLU A 9 24.38 -8.53 -0.64
N SER A 10 23.43 -7.98 -1.40
CA SER A 10 23.19 -6.53 -1.49
C SER A 10 22.80 -5.86 -0.16
N VAL A 11 22.12 -6.56 0.74
CA VAL A 11 21.78 -6.02 2.07
C VAL A 11 23.03 -6.02 2.97
N TRP A 12 23.76 -7.11 2.99
CA TRP A 12 25.02 -7.23 3.74
C TRP A 12 26.10 -6.28 3.20
N GLY A 13 26.18 -6.11 1.88
CA GLY A 13 27.05 -5.11 1.26
C GLY A 13 26.71 -3.68 1.70
N ARG A 14 25.42 -3.33 1.84
CA ARG A 14 24.99 -2.03 2.37
C ARG A 14 25.36 -1.86 3.85
N ILE A 15 25.15 -2.90 4.68
CA ILE A 15 25.54 -2.90 6.08
C ILE A 15 27.06 -2.72 6.21
N ARG A 16 27.84 -3.43 5.39
CA ARG A 16 29.30 -3.26 5.32
C ARG A 16 29.67 -1.81 5.00
N ASN A 17 29.08 -1.22 3.97
CA ASN A 17 29.36 0.17 3.60
C ASN A 17 29.01 1.15 4.73
N CYS A 18 27.92 0.91 5.47
CA CYS A 18 27.60 1.70 6.65
C CYS A 18 28.68 1.53 7.74
N ASN A 19 29.12 0.31 7.99
CA ASN A 19 30.18 0.03 8.96
C ASN A 19 31.52 0.67 8.56
N ASP A 20 31.86 0.68 7.26
CA ASP A 20 33.06 1.35 6.73
C ASP A 20 33.03 2.85 7.03
N VAL A 21 31.88 3.51 6.78
CA VAL A 21 31.71 4.94 7.09
C VAL A 21 31.81 5.20 8.59
N ILE A 22 31.10 4.40 9.40
CA ILE A 22 31.06 4.56 10.85
C ILE A 22 32.46 4.39 11.47
N ALA A 23 33.25 3.44 10.99
CA ALA A 23 34.59 3.20 11.49
C ALA A 23 35.62 4.20 10.98
N GLY A 24 35.52 4.60 9.71
CA GLY A 24 36.60 5.36 9.02
C GLY A 24 36.47 6.87 9.09
N ILE A 25 35.27 7.41 9.33
CA ILE A 25 35.00 8.85 9.17
C ILE A 25 35.75 9.73 10.17
N SER A 26 36.06 9.21 11.38
CA SER A 26 36.79 9.95 12.43
C SER A 26 38.16 10.40 11.97
N GLY A 27 38.84 9.63 11.13
CA GLY A 27 40.14 9.95 10.56
C GLY A 27 40.12 10.90 9.35
N SER A 28 38.95 11.33 8.92
CA SER A 28 38.81 12.22 7.74
C SER A 28 39.07 13.68 8.08
N SER A 29 39.39 14.50 7.07
CA SER A 29 39.58 15.96 7.18
C SER A 29 38.27 16.75 7.22
N LEU A 30 37.12 16.08 7.31
CA LEU A 30 35.80 16.72 7.34
C LEU A 30 35.58 17.46 8.68
N THR A 31 34.78 18.51 8.63
CA THR A 31 34.34 19.18 9.87
C THR A 31 33.47 18.25 10.72
N GLU A 32 33.38 18.50 12.01
CA GLU A 32 32.53 17.68 12.90
C GLU A 32 31.04 17.71 12.49
N GLU A 33 30.55 18.83 11.96
CA GLU A 33 29.19 18.91 11.41
C GLU A 33 29.02 17.97 10.23
N GLN A 34 29.97 17.98 9.26
CA GLN A 34 29.94 17.07 8.10
C GLN A 34 30.05 15.61 8.51
N LYS A 35 30.90 15.30 9.51
CA LYS A 35 31.02 13.95 10.06
C LYS A 35 29.71 13.49 10.67
N ASN A 36 29.07 14.33 11.50
CA ASN A 36 27.79 14.02 12.12
C ASN A 36 26.69 13.81 11.08
N GLU A 37 26.62 14.65 10.04
CA GLU A 37 25.68 14.48 8.92
C GLU A 37 25.82 13.14 8.22
N LEU A 38 27.04 12.72 7.95
CA LEU A 38 27.33 11.45 7.27
C LEU A 38 27.10 10.25 8.19
N LEU A 39 27.55 10.34 9.45
CA LEU A 39 27.32 9.30 10.46
C LEU A 39 25.84 9.08 10.72
N GLY A 40 25.07 10.16 10.92
CA GLY A 40 23.64 10.04 11.15
C GLY A 40 22.93 9.33 10.00
N GLN A 41 23.30 9.60 8.75
CA GLN A 41 22.77 8.88 7.60
C GLN A 41 23.21 7.42 7.57
N ALA A 42 24.49 7.12 7.89
CA ALA A 42 25.02 5.75 7.91
C ALA A 42 24.32 4.89 8.99
N TYR A 43 24.13 5.43 10.19
CA TYR A 43 23.39 4.75 11.26
C TYR A 43 21.93 4.50 10.86
N PHE A 44 21.24 5.50 10.30
CA PHE A 44 19.88 5.31 9.80
C PHE A 44 19.79 4.22 8.74
N LEU A 45 20.67 4.23 7.74
CA LEU A 45 20.64 3.24 6.65
C LEU A 45 20.97 1.84 7.15
N ARG A 46 21.85 1.71 8.14
CA ARG A 46 22.13 0.42 8.80
C ARG A 46 20.89 -0.08 9.54
N ALA A 47 20.28 0.76 10.34
CA ALA A 47 19.01 0.45 11.02
C ALA A 47 17.91 0.05 10.04
N TRP A 48 17.79 0.75 8.92
CA TRP A 48 16.84 0.42 7.86
C TRP A 48 17.09 -0.97 7.26
N CYS A 49 18.35 -1.33 7.01
CA CYS A 49 18.70 -2.66 6.52
C CYS A 49 18.31 -3.74 7.53
N TYR A 50 18.62 -3.56 8.81
CA TYR A 50 18.24 -4.50 9.86
C TYR A 50 16.71 -4.59 10.03
N TYR A 51 16.00 -3.47 10.07
CA TYR A 51 14.54 -3.46 10.14
C TYR A 51 13.91 -4.24 8.98
N SER A 52 14.44 -4.07 7.77
CA SER A 52 13.94 -4.76 6.58
C SER A 52 14.08 -6.29 6.65
N MET A 53 15.08 -6.79 7.40
CA MET A 53 15.26 -8.23 7.65
C MET A 53 14.44 -8.71 8.85
N VAL A 54 14.52 -8.01 9.97
CA VAL A 54 13.92 -8.44 11.24
C VAL A 54 12.40 -8.60 11.13
N LYS A 55 11.72 -7.72 10.42
CA LYS A 55 10.27 -7.83 10.22
C LYS A 55 9.83 -9.14 9.53
N TRP A 56 10.74 -9.82 8.83
CA TRP A 56 10.44 -11.07 8.10
C TRP A 56 11.00 -12.31 8.76
N TYR A 57 12.22 -12.21 9.31
CA TYR A 57 12.99 -13.35 9.77
C TYR A 57 13.06 -13.43 11.30
N GLY A 58 12.60 -12.40 12.02
CA GLY A 58 12.94 -12.24 13.43
C GLY A 58 14.40 -11.88 13.60
N GLY A 59 15.08 -12.48 14.57
CA GLY A 59 16.50 -12.20 14.81
C GLY A 59 17.40 -12.60 13.63
N VAL A 60 18.44 -11.82 13.41
CA VAL A 60 19.46 -12.01 12.36
C VAL A 60 20.87 -11.74 12.95
N PRO A 61 21.96 -12.14 12.29
CA PRO A 61 23.31 -11.79 12.73
C PRO A 61 23.49 -10.27 12.83
N ILE A 62 23.99 -9.77 13.96
CA ILE A 62 24.35 -8.35 14.14
C ILE A 62 25.83 -8.18 13.82
N VAL A 63 26.13 -7.52 12.68
CA VAL A 63 27.48 -7.25 12.19
C VAL A 63 27.75 -5.76 12.26
N THR A 64 28.63 -5.34 13.17
CA THR A 64 28.95 -3.93 13.43
C THR A 64 30.32 -3.51 12.95
N LYS A 65 31.15 -4.47 12.51
CA LYS A 65 32.52 -4.26 12.03
C LYS A 65 32.64 -4.76 10.60
N VAL A 66 33.57 -4.17 9.86
CA VAL A 66 34.03 -4.74 8.60
C VAL A 66 34.76 -6.04 8.92
N GLN A 67 34.27 -7.13 8.32
CA GLN A 67 34.87 -8.45 8.52
C GLN A 67 36.06 -8.63 7.57
N ASP A 68 37.12 -9.23 8.06
CA ASP A 68 38.25 -9.64 7.23
C ASP A 68 37.83 -10.82 6.35
N PRO A 69 37.96 -10.72 5.02
CA PRO A 69 37.59 -11.81 4.12
C PRO A 69 38.45 -13.07 4.27
N VAL A 70 39.61 -12.97 4.92
CA VAL A 70 40.51 -14.10 5.15
C VAL A 70 40.17 -14.81 6.46
N GLU A 71 39.65 -14.08 7.44
CA GLU A 71 39.19 -14.66 8.69
C GLU A 71 37.76 -15.15 8.55
N SER A 72 37.53 -16.46 8.73
CA SER A 72 36.19 -17.03 8.78
C SER A 72 35.46 -16.55 10.02
N SER A 73 34.78 -15.40 9.92
CA SER A 73 34.05 -14.82 11.03
C SER A 73 32.55 -15.15 10.89
N PHE A 74 32.19 -16.37 11.32
CA PHE A 74 30.77 -16.72 11.46
C PHE A 74 30.14 -15.92 12.61
N VAL A 75 29.05 -15.24 12.34
CA VAL A 75 28.25 -14.55 13.35
C VAL A 75 26.88 -15.26 13.43
N PRO A 76 26.55 -15.83 14.60
CA PRO A 76 25.25 -16.49 14.78
C PRO A 76 24.12 -15.48 14.75
N ARG A 77 22.88 -15.96 14.60
CA ARG A 77 21.69 -15.13 14.74
C ARG A 77 21.60 -14.59 16.17
N SER A 78 21.28 -13.33 16.29
CA SER A 78 20.90 -12.71 17.57
C SER A 78 19.40 -12.90 17.80
N THR A 79 18.94 -12.76 19.06
CA THR A 79 17.50 -12.76 19.34
C THR A 79 16.81 -11.59 18.63
N THR A 80 15.52 -11.71 18.40
CA THR A 80 14.74 -10.61 17.81
C THR A 80 14.79 -9.37 18.69
N LYS A 81 14.69 -9.52 20.01
CA LYS A 81 14.81 -8.44 20.99
C LYS A 81 16.12 -7.68 20.83
N ALA A 82 17.23 -8.39 20.80
CA ALA A 82 18.55 -7.78 20.61
C ALA A 82 18.64 -7.01 19.28
N CYS A 83 18.04 -7.53 18.21
CA CYS A 83 17.97 -6.84 16.93
C CYS A 83 17.10 -5.57 16.99
N ILE A 84 15.96 -5.61 17.66
CA ILE A 84 15.07 -4.44 17.87
C ILE A 84 15.82 -3.36 18.68
N GLU A 85 16.48 -3.74 19.76
CA GLU A 85 17.29 -2.83 20.59
C GLU A 85 18.42 -2.21 19.79
N PHE A 86 19.12 -3.00 18.99
CA PHE A 86 20.18 -2.53 18.09
C PHE A 86 19.67 -1.51 17.06
N ILE A 87 18.54 -1.81 16.41
CA ILE A 87 17.91 -0.90 15.45
C ILE A 87 17.52 0.41 16.13
N CYS A 88 16.87 0.33 17.30
CA CYS A 88 16.46 1.52 18.05
C CYS A 88 17.65 2.37 18.47
N ASN A 89 18.74 1.76 18.94
CA ASN A 89 19.96 2.47 19.29
C ASN A 89 20.60 3.20 18.10
N ASP A 90 20.71 2.53 16.95
CA ASP A 90 21.21 3.17 15.73
C ASP A 90 20.34 4.37 15.31
N LEU A 91 19.02 4.27 15.46
CA LEU A 91 18.09 5.35 15.14
C LEU A 91 18.19 6.52 16.13
N ASP A 92 18.45 6.26 17.41
CA ASP A 92 18.71 7.32 18.40
C ASP A 92 19.99 8.07 18.10
N ILE A 93 21.06 7.34 17.76
CA ILE A 93 22.33 7.93 17.33
C ILE A 93 22.10 8.80 16.08
N ALA A 94 21.40 8.26 15.07
CA ALA A 94 21.09 8.96 13.84
C ALA A 94 20.30 10.25 14.11
N ALA A 95 19.24 10.18 14.91
CA ALA A 95 18.41 11.33 15.25
C ALA A 95 19.23 12.43 15.96
N ASN A 96 20.10 12.05 16.88
CA ASN A 96 20.95 12.98 17.62
C ASN A 96 21.99 13.67 16.73
N MET A 97 22.65 12.91 15.84
CA MET A 97 23.65 13.44 14.91
C MET A 97 23.06 14.39 13.86
N LEU A 98 21.80 14.15 13.45
CA LEU A 98 21.10 14.94 12.45
C LEU A 98 20.32 16.15 13.04
N ARG A 99 20.39 16.42 14.34
CA ARG A 99 19.62 17.50 14.99
C ARG A 99 19.83 18.89 14.39
N ALA A 100 21.01 19.17 13.88
CA ALA A 100 21.28 20.43 13.18
C ALA A 100 20.41 20.62 11.91
N LYS A 101 19.79 19.55 11.42
CA LYS A 101 18.93 19.53 10.23
C LYS A 101 17.42 19.51 10.57
N THR A 102 17.05 19.80 11.82
CA THR A 102 15.64 19.77 12.26
C THR A 102 14.86 21.04 11.93
N THR A 103 15.52 22.15 11.62
CA THR A 103 14.85 23.42 11.33
C THR A 103 14.63 23.61 9.83
N ASN A 104 13.45 24.13 9.45
CA ASN A 104 13.09 24.49 8.08
C ASN A 104 13.18 23.33 7.06
N GLY A 105 12.75 22.11 7.46
CA GLY A 105 12.72 20.97 6.56
C GLY A 105 14.07 20.29 6.35
N GLY A 106 15.07 20.61 7.15
CA GLY A 106 16.37 19.94 7.17
C GLY A 106 17.25 20.27 5.97
N TRP A 107 17.24 19.43 4.97
CA TRP A 107 18.04 19.59 3.77
C TRP A 107 17.33 20.46 2.73
N ASN A 108 18.05 21.36 2.08
CA ASN A 108 17.55 22.21 1.01
C ASN A 108 18.36 22.04 -0.28
N GLY A 109 17.86 22.60 -1.37
CA GLY A 109 18.52 22.55 -2.69
C GLY A 109 18.80 21.10 -3.13
N ASN A 110 20.01 20.83 -3.58
CA ASN A 110 20.45 19.52 -4.09
C ASN A 110 20.50 18.42 -3.01
N ASN A 111 20.36 18.78 -1.74
CA ASN A 111 20.39 17.83 -0.62
C ASN A 111 18.98 17.45 -0.13
N TYR A 112 17.93 18.04 -0.69
CA TYR A 112 16.55 17.65 -0.35
C TYR A 112 16.32 16.16 -0.58
N GLY A 113 15.59 15.52 0.33
CA GLY A 113 15.31 14.09 0.28
C GLY A 113 16.31 13.19 1.01
N ARG A 114 17.40 13.75 1.55
CA ARG A 114 18.28 13.01 2.47
C ARG A 114 17.58 12.76 3.80
N VAL A 115 18.09 11.77 4.53
CA VAL A 115 17.60 11.40 5.87
C VAL A 115 17.68 12.57 6.83
N THR A 116 16.62 12.77 7.61
CA THR A 116 16.49 13.81 8.64
C THR A 116 16.31 13.17 10.02
N THR A 117 16.38 13.98 11.07
CA THR A 117 15.98 13.58 12.43
C THR A 117 14.56 13.00 12.43
N ALA A 118 13.62 13.65 11.71
CA ALA A 118 12.24 13.17 11.59
C ALA A 118 12.17 11.77 10.97
N SER A 119 13.01 11.49 9.95
CA SER A 119 13.06 10.15 9.32
C SER A 119 13.49 9.08 10.34
N ALA A 120 14.52 9.37 11.15
CA ALA A 120 15.01 8.43 12.16
C ALA A 120 13.97 8.18 13.26
N MET A 121 13.35 9.24 13.78
CA MET A 121 12.32 9.15 14.81
C MET A 121 11.08 8.40 14.31
N ALA A 122 10.61 8.71 13.12
CA ALA A 122 9.44 8.05 12.54
C ALA A 122 9.69 6.55 12.29
N LEU A 123 10.90 6.18 11.83
CA LEU A 123 11.26 4.78 11.67
C LEU A 123 11.33 4.06 13.02
N LYS A 124 11.91 4.67 14.06
CA LYS A 124 11.94 4.06 15.40
C LYS A 124 10.52 3.86 15.96
N GLY A 125 9.62 4.83 15.77
CA GLY A 125 8.21 4.66 16.13
C GLY A 125 7.56 3.45 15.43
N ARG A 126 7.84 3.25 14.13
CA ARG A 126 7.38 2.07 13.37
C ARG A 126 7.97 0.76 13.92
N VAL A 127 9.24 0.75 14.31
CA VAL A 127 9.92 -0.42 14.89
C VAL A 127 9.32 -0.80 16.24
N LEU A 128 9.10 0.17 17.12
CA LEU A 128 8.49 -0.05 18.43
C LEU A 128 7.04 -0.56 18.29
N LEU A 129 6.28 0.01 17.35
CA LEU A 129 4.94 -0.46 17.04
C LEU A 129 4.91 -1.91 16.53
N LEU A 130 5.86 -2.28 15.66
CA LEU A 130 6.03 -3.67 15.22
C LEU A 130 6.30 -4.59 16.40
N TRP A 131 7.18 -4.19 17.32
CA TRP A 131 7.53 -4.96 18.52
C TRP A 131 6.39 -5.11 19.51
N ALA A 132 5.50 -4.10 19.60
CA ALA A 132 4.30 -4.15 20.42
C ALA A 132 3.15 -4.95 19.80
N SER A 133 3.19 -5.20 18.47
CA SER A 133 2.09 -5.86 17.73
C SER A 133 2.03 -7.38 18.02
N PRO A 134 0.85 -8.01 17.85
CA PRO A 134 0.63 -9.44 18.19
C PRO A 134 1.65 -10.41 17.61
N LEU A 135 2.22 -10.14 16.46
CA LEU A 135 3.24 -11.01 15.84
C LEU A 135 4.44 -11.28 16.76
N PHE A 136 4.92 -10.26 17.46
CA PHE A 136 6.04 -10.36 18.40
C PHE A 136 5.62 -10.31 19.87
N ASN A 137 4.41 -9.87 20.15
CA ASN A 137 3.87 -9.66 21.50
C ASN A 137 2.66 -10.58 21.74
N ARG A 138 2.89 -11.88 21.77
CA ARG A 138 1.82 -12.90 21.85
C ARG A 138 0.98 -12.82 23.12
N ALA A 139 1.56 -12.39 24.21
CA ALA A 139 0.91 -12.27 25.51
C ALA A 139 0.23 -10.93 25.75
N ASN A 140 0.38 -9.96 24.84
CA ASN A 140 -0.04 -8.57 25.02
C ASN A 140 0.66 -7.89 26.21
N ASP A 141 2.00 -7.92 26.22
CA ASP A 141 2.77 -7.14 27.18
C ASP A 141 2.49 -5.64 26.97
N GLU A 142 1.79 -5.05 27.92
CA GLU A 142 1.36 -3.66 27.90
C GLU A 142 2.56 -2.68 27.93
N SER A 143 3.70 -3.09 28.48
CA SER A 143 4.90 -2.25 28.56
C SER A 143 5.44 -1.92 27.17
N ARG A 144 5.28 -2.79 26.19
CA ARG A 144 5.70 -2.54 24.80
C ARG A 144 4.80 -1.50 24.12
N TRP A 145 3.49 -1.52 24.42
CA TRP A 145 2.57 -0.49 23.95
C TRP A 145 2.86 0.85 24.59
N ALA A 146 3.10 0.88 25.89
CA ALA A 146 3.49 2.08 26.62
C ALA A 146 4.78 2.70 26.06
N ALA A 147 5.81 1.87 25.83
CA ALA A 147 7.07 2.33 25.25
C ALA A 147 6.89 2.90 23.82
N ALA A 148 6.07 2.28 22.98
CA ALA A 148 5.76 2.79 21.65
C ALA A 148 4.99 4.11 21.71
N TYR A 149 3.98 4.20 22.57
CA TYR A 149 3.16 5.38 22.77
C TYR A 149 3.99 6.57 23.24
N GLU A 150 4.72 6.43 24.33
CA GLU A 150 5.53 7.51 24.90
C GLU A 150 6.57 8.01 23.89
N TYR A 151 7.27 7.09 23.24
CA TYR A 151 8.27 7.47 22.24
C TYR A 151 7.66 8.22 21.07
N ILE A 152 6.57 7.74 20.48
CA ILE A 152 5.95 8.38 19.30
C ILE A 152 5.36 9.74 19.69
N LYS A 153 4.70 9.83 20.85
CA LYS A 153 4.13 11.07 21.38
C LYS A 153 5.18 12.16 21.50
N GLU A 154 6.31 11.86 22.12
CA GLU A 154 7.43 12.80 22.26
C GLU A 154 8.06 13.16 20.91
N SER A 155 8.20 12.18 20.02
CA SER A 155 8.82 12.36 18.70
C SER A 155 8.03 13.29 17.78
N ILE A 156 6.71 13.33 17.87
CA ILE A 156 5.86 14.17 17.00
C ILE A 156 6.27 15.64 17.09
N LYS A 157 6.64 16.13 18.27
CA LYS A 157 7.10 17.49 18.47
C LYS A 157 8.34 17.81 17.62
N ASP A 158 9.32 16.93 17.64
CA ASP A 158 10.56 17.10 16.89
C ASP A 158 10.34 16.88 15.38
N ILE A 159 9.46 15.94 15.01
CA ILE A 159 9.06 15.71 13.62
C ILE A 159 8.38 16.96 13.04
N ASN A 160 7.50 17.60 13.83
CA ASN A 160 6.86 18.86 13.43
C ASN A 160 7.87 20.01 13.32
N ALA A 161 8.86 20.06 14.21
CA ALA A 161 9.93 21.05 14.17
C ALA A 161 10.81 20.90 12.90
N CYS A 162 10.88 19.69 12.32
CA CYS A 162 11.50 19.45 11.00
C CYS A 162 10.64 19.97 9.83
N GLY A 163 9.45 20.53 10.08
CA GLY A 163 8.52 21.01 9.07
C GLY A 163 7.57 19.96 8.52
N ASN A 164 7.52 18.77 9.14
CA ASN A 164 6.61 17.71 8.69
C ASN A 164 5.21 17.89 9.30
N HIS A 165 4.20 17.83 8.47
CA HIS A 165 2.79 17.87 8.84
C HIS A 165 1.92 17.31 7.71
N LEU A 166 0.61 17.15 7.93
CA LEU A 166 -0.32 16.74 6.88
C LEU A 166 -0.33 17.79 5.75
N TYR A 167 -0.21 17.31 4.52
CA TYR A 167 -0.31 18.16 3.36
C TYR A 167 -1.74 18.67 3.18
N THR A 168 -1.91 19.98 3.16
CA THR A 168 -3.19 20.63 2.87
C THR A 168 -2.95 22.00 2.23
N THR A 169 -3.72 22.31 1.20
CA THR A 169 -3.80 23.63 0.57
C THR A 169 -5.08 24.35 0.96
N GLY A 170 -5.93 23.72 1.79
CA GLY A 170 -7.28 24.17 2.09
C GLY A 170 -8.31 23.80 1.01
N ASN A 171 -7.89 23.12 -0.04
CA ASN A 171 -8.77 22.64 -1.10
C ASN A 171 -9.13 21.17 -0.87
N ASN A 172 -10.31 20.93 -0.27
CA ASN A 172 -10.79 19.59 0.07
C ASN A 172 -11.73 18.99 -0.99
N ILE A 173 -11.82 19.57 -2.17
CA ILE A 173 -12.72 19.09 -3.24
C ILE A 173 -12.36 17.64 -3.59
N ASN A 174 -13.27 16.73 -3.26
CA ASN A 174 -13.14 15.29 -3.55
C ASN A 174 -11.77 14.71 -3.16
N GLY A 175 -11.21 15.13 -2.03
CA GLY A 175 -9.89 14.68 -1.58
C GLY A 175 -8.73 15.15 -2.47
N SER A 176 -8.82 16.33 -3.08
CA SER A 176 -7.80 16.84 -3.99
C SER A 176 -6.44 17.00 -3.32
N ASP A 177 -6.37 17.47 -2.07
CA ASP A 177 -5.12 17.55 -1.33
C ASP A 177 -4.50 16.17 -1.08
N PHE A 178 -5.33 15.16 -0.78
CA PHE A 178 -4.87 13.77 -0.68
C PHE A 178 -4.25 13.24 -1.97
N ALA A 179 -4.79 13.60 -3.12
CA ALA A 179 -4.21 13.20 -4.41
C ALA A 179 -2.95 13.99 -4.75
N LYS A 180 -2.99 15.31 -4.55
CA LYS A 180 -1.92 16.24 -4.94
C LYS A 180 -0.62 16.00 -4.18
N MET A 181 -0.68 15.60 -2.91
CA MET A 181 0.53 15.37 -2.11
C MET A 181 1.51 14.39 -2.76
N PHE A 182 1.03 13.43 -3.56
CA PHE A 182 1.89 12.47 -4.24
C PHE A 182 2.63 13.03 -5.47
N THR A 183 2.25 14.20 -5.93
CA THR A 183 2.84 14.85 -7.11
C THR A 183 3.65 16.10 -6.76
N VAL A 184 3.65 16.52 -5.50
CA VAL A 184 4.48 17.63 -5.02
C VAL A 184 5.78 17.05 -4.47
N ILE A 185 6.90 17.36 -5.15
CA ILE A 185 8.21 16.78 -4.78
C ILE A 185 8.67 17.25 -3.41
N GLN A 186 8.59 18.56 -3.15
CA GLN A 186 8.93 19.14 -1.85
C GLN A 186 7.65 19.39 -1.07
N ASN A 187 7.21 18.41 -0.30
CA ASN A 187 6.00 18.56 0.50
C ASN A 187 6.23 18.15 1.97
N PRO A 188 5.49 18.75 2.89
CA PRO A 188 5.67 18.54 4.32
C PRO A 188 5.27 17.12 4.78
N GLU A 189 4.49 16.40 4.00
CA GLU A 189 4.06 15.07 4.39
C GLU A 189 5.12 13.99 4.17
N MET A 190 6.12 14.23 3.31
CA MET A 190 7.20 13.29 3.08
C MET A 190 8.22 13.33 4.22
N VAL A 191 8.15 12.36 5.13
CA VAL A 191 9.11 12.19 6.24
C VAL A 191 10.35 11.43 5.79
N PHE A 192 10.16 10.39 4.98
CA PHE A 192 11.24 9.63 4.35
C PHE A 192 10.76 9.09 3.01
N GLY A 193 11.58 9.20 1.98
CA GLY A 193 11.19 8.76 0.64
C GLY A 193 12.34 8.69 -0.35
N THR A 194 11.99 8.28 -1.56
CA THR A 194 12.92 8.24 -2.70
C THR A 194 12.49 9.25 -3.73
N LEU A 195 13.42 10.12 -4.12
CA LEU A 195 13.22 11.08 -5.21
C LEU A 195 13.58 10.43 -6.54
N HIS A 196 12.82 10.81 -7.56
CA HIS A 196 13.03 10.38 -8.94
C HIS A 196 13.20 11.58 -9.87
N ASN A 197 13.61 11.32 -11.11
CA ASN A 197 13.75 12.31 -12.15
C ASN A 197 13.20 11.80 -13.49
N MET A 198 13.04 12.68 -14.47
CA MET A 198 12.60 12.34 -15.83
C MET A 198 13.77 12.21 -16.82
N LYS A 199 15.00 12.07 -16.35
CA LYS A 199 16.16 11.95 -17.24
C LYS A 199 16.13 10.61 -17.99
N GLN A 200 16.62 10.63 -19.21
CA GLN A 200 16.68 9.48 -20.11
C GLN A 200 18.08 8.88 -20.20
N ASP A 201 19.09 9.65 -19.80
CA ASP A 201 20.50 9.26 -19.76
C ASP A 201 20.71 8.11 -18.78
N ASP A 202 21.33 7.03 -19.24
CA ASP A 202 21.51 5.79 -18.50
C ASP A 202 22.29 5.96 -17.20
N ASP A 203 23.24 6.89 -17.16
CA ASP A 203 24.09 7.12 -15.99
C ASP A 203 23.37 7.90 -14.88
N THR A 204 22.41 8.74 -15.23
CA THR A 204 21.75 9.66 -14.30
C THR A 204 20.26 9.45 -14.15
N LYS A 205 19.68 8.54 -14.91
CA LYS A 205 18.24 8.24 -14.82
C LYS A 205 17.89 7.62 -13.48
N LYS A 206 16.85 8.17 -12.85
CA LYS A 206 16.24 7.65 -11.61
C LYS A 206 14.74 7.81 -11.70
N ASN A 207 14.15 7.21 -12.71
CA ASN A 207 12.71 7.25 -12.88
C ASN A 207 12.03 6.09 -12.19
N ASN A 208 10.72 6.22 -12.01
CA ASN A 208 9.86 5.10 -11.65
C ASN A 208 8.86 4.82 -12.78
N ASN A 209 8.21 3.68 -12.69
CA ASN A 209 7.22 3.23 -13.66
C ASN A 209 5.80 3.29 -13.12
N TRP A 210 5.55 4.04 -12.04
CA TRP A 210 4.24 3.98 -11.37
C TRP A 210 3.11 4.45 -12.29
N GLU A 211 3.27 5.60 -12.92
CA GLU A 211 2.25 6.14 -13.83
C GLU A 211 1.94 5.15 -14.96
N ARG A 212 2.97 4.60 -15.62
CA ARG A 212 2.81 3.56 -16.64
C ARG A 212 2.14 2.30 -16.09
N PHE A 213 2.48 1.90 -14.86
CA PHE A 213 1.98 0.68 -14.26
C PHE A 213 0.47 0.75 -13.98
N ILE A 214 -0.05 1.91 -13.57
CA ILE A 214 -1.46 2.08 -13.21
C ILE A 214 -2.35 2.49 -14.39
N ARG A 215 -1.84 3.25 -15.36
CA ARG A 215 -2.63 3.80 -16.49
C ARG A 215 -3.24 2.72 -17.38
N PRO A 216 -4.41 2.99 -17.96
CA PRO A 216 -5.06 2.07 -18.88
C PRO A 216 -4.18 1.71 -20.08
N LYS A 217 -4.37 0.51 -20.62
CA LYS A 217 -3.52 -0.02 -21.69
C LYS A 217 -3.70 0.72 -23.01
N ASN A 218 -4.88 1.26 -23.30
CA ASN A 218 -5.12 2.09 -24.48
C ASN A 218 -4.35 3.41 -24.47
N THR A 219 -3.87 3.84 -23.31
CA THR A 219 -2.93 4.96 -23.17
C THR A 219 -1.48 4.47 -23.00
N THR A 220 -1.18 3.25 -23.45
CA THR A 220 0.12 2.56 -23.35
C THR A 220 0.54 2.21 -21.92
N GLY A 221 -0.36 2.27 -20.95
CA GLY A 221 -0.16 1.79 -19.60
C GLY A 221 -0.24 0.27 -19.49
N GLN A 222 -0.03 -0.26 -18.29
CA GLN A 222 -0.15 -1.70 -17.99
C GLN A 222 -1.49 -2.06 -17.37
N GLY A 223 -2.18 -1.09 -16.75
CA GLY A 223 -3.50 -1.24 -16.17
C GLY A 223 -3.50 -2.05 -14.87
N LEU A 224 -3.05 -1.46 -13.78
CA LEU A 224 -3.15 -2.11 -12.47
C LEU A 224 -4.61 -2.18 -12.02
N GLU A 225 -5.14 -3.38 -11.95
CA GLU A 225 -6.50 -3.63 -11.48
C GLU A 225 -6.56 -3.79 -9.97
N ALA A 226 -7.63 -3.26 -9.37
CA ALA A 226 -7.90 -3.35 -7.95
C ALA A 226 -8.66 -4.64 -7.61
N SER A 227 -8.37 -5.25 -6.45
CA SER A 227 -9.19 -6.33 -5.94
C SER A 227 -10.61 -5.85 -5.60
N ALA A 228 -11.64 -6.56 -6.05
CA ALA A 228 -13.03 -6.27 -5.74
C ALA A 228 -13.28 -6.18 -4.24
N MET A 229 -12.70 -7.11 -3.47
CA MET A 229 -12.75 -7.10 -2.01
C MET A 229 -12.27 -5.76 -1.44
N PHE A 230 -11.18 -5.22 -1.95
CA PHE A 230 -10.60 -3.99 -1.42
C PHE A 230 -11.37 -2.73 -1.84
N VAL A 231 -11.89 -2.71 -3.07
CA VAL A 231 -12.78 -1.65 -3.55
C VAL A 231 -14.04 -1.55 -2.67
N ASP A 232 -14.64 -2.70 -2.39
CA ASP A 232 -15.84 -2.77 -1.56
C ASP A 232 -15.60 -2.27 -0.12
N MET A 233 -14.41 -2.48 0.43
CA MET A 233 -14.06 -2.11 1.81
C MET A 233 -13.88 -0.61 2.05
N PHE A 234 -13.81 0.23 1.03
CA PHE A 234 -13.70 1.67 1.23
C PHE A 234 -14.95 2.25 1.91
N PRO A 235 -14.78 3.29 2.78
CA PRO A 235 -15.89 3.86 3.53
C PRO A 235 -16.93 4.52 2.64
N MET A 236 -18.10 4.69 3.19
CA MET A 236 -19.14 5.54 2.65
C MET A 236 -18.83 7.03 2.93
N LYS A 237 -19.57 7.95 2.30
CA LYS A 237 -19.43 9.40 2.44
C LYS A 237 -19.55 9.90 3.89
N ASP A 238 -20.31 9.17 4.71
CA ASP A 238 -20.43 9.45 6.15
C ASP A 238 -19.27 8.92 7.00
N GLY A 239 -18.25 8.35 6.38
CA GLY A 239 -17.07 7.79 7.05
C GLY A 239 -17.27 6.41 7.66
N LYS A 240 -18.47 5.85 7.55
CA LYS A 240 -18.77 4.52 8.09
C LYS A 240 -18.35 3.43 7.13
N ARG A 241 -18.03 2.28 7.71
CA ARG A 241 -17.80 1.05 6.92
C ARG A 241 -19.08 0.66 6.21
N PRO A 242 -19.02 0.23 4.94
CA PRO A 242 -20.17 -0.39 4.30
C PRO A 242 -20.64 -1.58 5.14
N ARG A 243 -21.95 -1.75 5.29
CA ARG A 243 -22.52 -2.84 6.09
C ARG A 243 -22.06 -4.21 5.56
N GLY A 244 -21.85 -5.16 6.45
CA GLY A 244 -21.39 -6.51 6.13
C GLY A 244 -19.90 -6.64 5.82
N LEU A 245 -19.11 -5.57 5.76
CA LEU A 245 -17.69 -5.62 5.39
C LEU A 245 -16.72 -5.88 6.53
N ASN A 246 -17.14 -5.89 7.76
CA ASN A 246 -16.33 -6.46 8.84
C ASN A 246 -16.02 -7.96 8.62
N THR A 247 -16.74 -8.60 7.69
CA THR A 247 -16.64 -10.03 7.42
C THR A 247 -15.97 -10.36 6.10
N TYR A 248 -15.43 -9.38 5.35
CA TYR A 248 -14.93 -9.57 3.99
C TYR A 248 -15.92 -10.25 3.03
N LYS A 249 -17.22 -10.25 3.37
CA LYS A 249 -18.25 -10.77 2.49
C LYS A 249 -18.39 -9.91 1.23
N LYS A 250 -18.84 -10.49 0.17
CA LYS A 250 -19.24 -9.75 -1.04
C LYS A 250 -20.37 -8.80 -0.68
N LEU A 251 -20.36 -7.59 -1.22
CA LEU A 251 -21.46 -6.64 -1.05
C LEU A 251 -22.80 -7.24 -1.49
N ASN A 252 -22.78 -8.10 -2.51
CA ASN A 252 -23.97 -8.80 -3.01
C ASN A 252 -24.52 -9.89 -2.06
N GLU A 253 -23.81 -10.21 -0.98
CA GLU A 253 -24.22 -11.21 0.01
C GLU A 253 -24.72 -10.55 1.29
N SER A 254 -24.79 -9.21 1.34
CA SER A 254 -25.32 -8.46 2.47
C SER A 254 -26.79 -8.12 2.25
N GLU A 255 -27.56 -8.02 3.34
CA GLU A 255 -28.96 -7.62 3.33
C GLU A 255 -29.18 -6.17 2.80
N ASP A 256 -28.10 -5.39 2.65
CA ASP A 256 -28.11 -4.04 2.07
C ASP A 256 -27.96 -4.01 0.54
N GLU A 257 -28.17 -5.13 -0.13
CA GLU A 257 -28.09 -5.26 -1.59
C GLU A 257 -28.78 -4.13 -2.37
N ALA A 258 -29.85 -3.56 -1.83
CA ALA A 258 -30.63 -2.53 -2.49
C ALA A 258 -29.88 -1.21 -2.70
N ASN A 259 -28.90 -0.88 -1.84
CA ASN A 259 -28.23 0.43 -1.83
C ASN A 259 -26.84 0.46 -2.45
N ILE A 260 -26.18 -0.69 -2.63
CA ILE A 260 -24.82 -0.75 -3.17
C ILE A 260 -24.77 -1.62 -4.44
N LYS A 261 -25.86 -2.26 -4.76
CA LYS A 261 -26.04 -3.23 -5.84
C LYS A 261 -25.53 -2.72 -7.18
N ASP A 262 -25.75 -1.47 -7.43
CA ASP A 262 -25.59 -0.91 -8.76
C ASP A 262 -24.51 0.20 -8.79
N TYR A 263 -24.08 0.71 -7.64
CA TYR A 263 -23.21 1.89 -7.56
C TYR A 263 -22.01 1.71 -6.67
N PRO A 264 -20.95 1.05 -7.12
CA PRO A 264 -19.75 0.92 -6.31
C PRO A 264 -19.07 2.26 -5.99
N PHE A 265 -19.44 3.32 -6.69
CA PHE A 265 -18.84 4.65 -6.61
C PHE A 265 -19.73 5.72 -5.98
N MET A 266 -21.03 5.44 -5.73
CA MET A 266 -21.93 6.44 -5.13
C MET A 266 -21.69 6.55 -3.62
N ASN A 267 -21.82 7.77 -3.12
CA ASN A 267 -21.75 8.05 -1.67
C ASN A 267 -20.53 7.48 -0.98
N ARG A 268 -19.35 7.57 -1.60
CA ARG A 268 -18.11 7.04 -1.05
C ARG A 268 -17.23 8.13 -0.42
N ASP A 269 -16.34 7.71 0.46
CA ASP A 269 -15.26 8.55 1.01
C ASP A 269 -14.50 9.28 -0.11
N PRO A 270 -14.13 10.55 0.06
CA PRO A 270 -13.41 11.31 -0.97
C PRO A 270 -12.15 10.62 -1.50
N ARG A 271 -11.46 9.85 -0.67
CA ARG A 271 -10.26 9.08 -1.05
C ARG A 271 -10.57 7.93 -2.02
N PHE A 272 -11.81 7.44 -2.04
CA PHE A 272 -12.25 6.44 -3.01
C PHE A 272 -12.04 6.92 -4.44
N TYR A 273 -12.48 8.14 -4.72
CA TYR A 273 -12.41 8.75 -6.05
C TYR A 273 -10.98 9.08 -6.48
N ARG A 274 -10.04 9.15 -5.53
CA ARG A 274 -8.61 9.37 -5.77
C ARG A 274 -7.80 8.08 -5.79
N THR A 275 -8.41 6.98 -5.37
CA THR A 275 -7.75 5.67 -5.32
C THR A 275 -8.13 4.79 -6.50
N PHE A 276 -9.37 4.92 -7.00
CA PHE A 276 -9.92 4.05 -8.04
C PHE A 276 -10.39 4.81 -9.28
N ALA A 277 -10.37 4.11 -10.41
CA ALA A 277 -11.00 4.56 -11.65
C ALA A 277 -11.87 3.46 -12.24
N MET A 278 -13.04 3.85 -12.74
CA MET A 278 -14.12 3.00 -13.27
C MET A 278 -14.63 3.59 -14.58
N PRO A 279 -15.44 2.85 -15.37
CA PRO A 279 -16.06 3.40 -16.58
C PRO A 279 -16.77 4.74 -16.30
N GLY A 280 -16.49 5.75 -17.11
CA GLY A 280 -17.02 7.09 -16.95
C GLY A 280 -16.20 8.02 -16.03
N PHE A 281 -15.06 7.58 -15.50
CA PHE A 281 -14.19 8.45 -14.72
C PHE A 281 -13.19 9.14 -15.64
N ARG A 282 -13.10 10.48 -15.53
CA ARG A 282 -12.06 11.25 -16.19
C ARG A 282 -10.70 10.94 -15.56
N TRP A 283 -9.72 10.63 -16.40
CA TRP A 283 -8.35 10.34 -15.98
C TRP A 283 -7.37 11.02 -16.94
N ALA A 284 -7.22 12.32 -16.78
CA ALA A 284 -6.44 13.15 -17.68
C ALA A 284 -4.96 12.82 -17.71
N TYR A 285 -4.33 13.10 -18.83
CA TYR A 285 -2.89 13.08 -19.02
C TYR A 285 -2.47 14.16 -20.03
N THR A 286 -1.21 14.54 -20.03
CA THR A 286 -0.62 15.36 -21.09
C THR A 286 0.23 14.48 -22.01
N GLY A 287 0.11 14.67 -23.30
CA GLY A 287 0.81 13.88 -24.30
C GLY A 287 0.06 13.91 -25.64
N ASP A 288 0.63 13.27 -26.64
CA ASP A 288 -0.08 13.05 -27.89
C ASP A 288 -1.26 12.10 -27.64
N PRO A 289 -2.44 12.45 -28.14
CA PRO A 289 -3.58 11.55 -28.02
C PRO A 289 -3.26 10.23 -28.74
N VAL A 290 -3.72 9.14 -28.16
CA VAL A 290 -3.83 7.87 -28.92
C VAL A 290 -4.69 8.19 -30.15
N PRO A 291 -4.25 7.85 -31.36
CA PRO A 291 -5.04 8.14 -32.56
C PRO A 291 -6.48 7.72 -32.36
N ALA A 292 -7.41 8.59 -32.71
CA ALA A 292 -8.82 8.26 -32.71
C ALA A 292 -9.01 7.08 -33.68
N ASP A 293 -9.35 5.96 -33.13
CA ASP A 293 -9.79 4.79 -33.86
C ASP A 293 -11.21 4.44 -33.41
N ALA A 294 -11.72 3.33 -33.92
CA ALA A 294 -13.03 2.85 -33.58
C ALA A 294 -13.28 2.71 -32.06
N PHE A 295 -12.23 2.52 -31.27
CA PHE A 295 -12.30 2.26 -29.83
C PHE A 295 -11.91 3.46 -28.99
N ASN A 296 -11.26 4.45 -29.59
CA ASN A 296 -10.79 5.64 -28.93
C ASN A 296 -11.34 6.87 -29.63
N PRO A 297 -12.62 7.20 -29.42
CA PRO A 297 -13.27 8.34 -30.04
C PRO A 297 -12.52 9.65 -29.78
N SER A 298 -12.73 10.62 -30.64
CA SER A 298 -12.05 11.92 -30.61
C SER A 298 -12.17 12.70 -29.29
N TYR A 299 -13.14 12.38 -28.46
CA TYR A 299 -13.29 12.99 -27.13
C TYR A 299 -12.25 12.46 -26.10
N ASN A 300 -11.59 11.35 -26.38
CA ASN A 300 -10.52 10.82 -25.57
C ASN A 300 -9.17 11.45 -25.96
N SER A 301 -9.11 12.76 -26.00
CA SER A 301 -7.82 13.47 -26.13
C SER A 301 -7.02 13.32 -24.82
N GLY A 302 -5.70 13.52 -24.88
CA GLY A 302 -4.83 13.43 -23.71
C GLY A 302 -5.27 14.30 -22.54
N LYS A 303 -5.95 15.43 -22.79
CA LYS A 303 -6.41 16.35 -21.75
C LYS A 303 -7.74 15.95 -21.12
N ASP A 304 -8.62 15.33 -21.89
CA ASP A 304 -9.99 15.04 -21.49
C ASP A 304 -10.33 13.55 -21.57
N TYR A 305 -9.32 12.70 -21.37
CA TYR A 305 -9.51 11.26 -21.40
C TYR A 305 -10.52 10.81 -20.35
N VAL A 306 -11.53 10.05 -20.80
CA VAL A 306 -12.51 9.36 -19.95
C VAL A 306 -12.36 7.86 -20.14
N LEU A 307 -12.23 7.15 -19.02
CA LEU A 307 -12.10 5.69 -19.02
C LEU A 307 -13.45 5.05 -19.40
N TRP A 308 -13.46 4.23 -20.43
CA TRP A 308 -14.60 3.41 -20.82
C TRP A 308 -14.16 1.97 -21.01
N ASN A 309 -14.10 1.22 -19.94
CA ASN A 309 -13.62 -0.16 -19.91
C ASN A 309 -14.72 -1.18 -19.58
N TYR A 310 -15.96 -0.90 -20.01
CA TYR A 310 -17.01 -1.91 -19.97
C TYR A 310 -16.84 -2.97 -21.09
N VAL A 311 -17.46 -4.12 -20.90
CA VAL A 311 -17.28 -5.28 -21.77
C VAL A 311 -18.62 -5.93 -22.11
N TRP A 312 -18.59 -6.75 -23.17
CA TRP A 312 -19.65 -7.68 -23.57
C TRP A 312 -19.03 -8.98 -24.08
N TYR A 313 -19.84 -10.00 -24.24
CA TYR A 313 -19.40 -11.32 -24.69
C TYR A 313 -20.19 -11.73 -25.92
N ALA A 314 -19.55 -12.43 -26.88
CA ALA A 314 -20.19 -12.91 -28.11
C ALA A 314 -21.06 -14.13 -27.85
N ASP A 315 -20.71 -14.96 -26.90
CA ASP A 315 -21.38 -16.19 -26.56
C ASP A 315 -21.77 -16.22 -25.06
N PRO A 316 -22.99 -16.59 -24.70
CA PRO A 316 -23.39 -16.78 -23.32
C PRO A 316 -22.49 -17.77 -22.54
N GLU A 317 -21.94 -18.78 -23.22
CA GLU A 317 -21.03 -19.74 -22.58
C GLU A 317 -19.70 -19.11 -22.17
N ASP A 318 -19.20 -18.15 -22.95
CA ASP A 318 -17.98 -17.40 -22.68
C ASP A 318 -18.07 -16.55 -21.39
N VAL A 319 -19.27 -16.13 -21.03
CA VAL A 319 -19.51 -15.35 -19.80
C VAL A 319 -19.06 -16.09 -18.55
N ASN A 320 -19.10 -17.42 -18.58
CA ASN A 320 -18.73 -18.28 -17.46
C ASN A 320 -17.34 -18.90 -17.60
N ASP A 321 -16.68 -18.73 -18.76
CA ASP A 321 -15.35 -19.22 -18.98
C ASP A 321 -14.30 -18.13 -18.67
N PRO A 322 -13.48 -18.29 -17.62
CA PRO A 322 -12.44 -17.33 -17.28
C PRO A 322 -11.30 -17.29 -18.31
N GLU A 323 -11.12 -18.35 -19.09
CA GLU A 323 -10.10 -18.44 -20.15
C GLU A 323 -10.59 -17.90 -21.49
N SER A 324 -11.89 -17.66 -21.63
CA SER A 324 -12.44 -17.16 -22.86
C SER A 324 -11.80 -15.83 -23.23
N GLY A 325 -10.92 -15.88 -24.20
CA GLY A 325 -10.35 -14.69 -24.82
C GLY A 325 -11.36 -13.88 -25.61
N ASN A 326 -12.65 -14.22 -25.53
CA ASN A 326 -13.76 -13.73 -26.33
C ASN A 326 -14.55 -12.61 -25.65
N ALA A 327 -14.02 -12.00 -24.59
CA ALA A 327 -14.54 -10.75 -24.09
C ALA A 327 -14.20 -9.62 -25.07
N TYR A 328 -15.21 -8.87 -25.44
CA TYR A 328 -15.09 -7.65 -26.23
C TYR A 328 -15.19 -6.45 -25.30
N GLY A 329 -14.61 -5.34 -25.66
CA GLY A 329 -14.63 -4.16 -24.83
C GLY A 329 -14.83 -2.89 -25.64
N ALA A 330 -15.36 -1.88 -25.01
CA ALA A 330 -15.53 -0.55 -25.58
C ALA A 330 -14.19 0.02 -26.10
N ASP A 331 -13.11 -0.46 -25.57
CA ASP A 331 -11.76 -0.31 -26.11
C ASP A 331 -11.10 -1.69 -26.21
N ASN A 332 -10.70 -2.08 -27.40
CA ASN A 332 -10.10 -3.40 -27.65
C ASN A 332 -8.86 -3.67 -26.80
N LEU A 333 -8.06 -2.64 -26.50
CA LEU A 333 -6.90 -2.75 -25.65
C LEU A 333 -7.26 -3.02 -24.19
N LEU A 334 -8.49 -2.72 -23.78
CA LEU A 334 -8.97 -2.88 -22.40
C LEU A 334 -9.72 -4.20 -22.19
N LYS A 335 -9.99 -4.98 -23.23
CA LYS A 335 -10.74 -6.25 -23.10
C LYS A 335 -10.21 -7.21 -22.05
N ASN A 336 -8.90 -7.23 -21.83
CA ASN A 336 -8.22 -8.05 -20.83
C ASN A 336 -7.96 -7.31 -19.51
N ARG A 337 -8.28 -6.01 -19.44
CA ARG A 337 -8.10 -5.14 -18.28
C ARG A 337 -9.37 -4.31 -18.08
N LYS A 338 -10.45 -5.00 -17.77
CA LYS A 338 -11.83 -4.53 -17.82
C LYS A 338 -12.44 -4.20 -16.45
N GLY A 339 -11.63 -4.29 -15.41
CA GLY A 339 -12.09 -4.05 -14.05
C GLY A 339 -11.88 -2.63 -13.55
N VAL A 340 -11.95 -2.47 -12.25
CA VAL A 340 -11.60 -1.23 -11.55
C VAL A 340 -10.09 -1.06 -11.52
N TYR A 341 -9.60 0.09 -11.97
CA TYR A 341 -8.17 0.41 -11.95
C TYR A 341 -7.76 1.10 -10.66
N VAL A 342 -6.51 0.89 -10.27
CA VAL A 342 -5.85 1.69 -9.25
C VAL A 342 -5.42 3.02 -9.86
N ARG A 343 -5.87 4.13 -9.26
CA ARG A 343 -5.57 5.51 -9.69
C ARG A 343 -4.69 6.27 -8.71
N LYS A 344 -4.56 5.78 -7.48
CA LYS A 344 -3.81 6.46 -6.42
C LYS A 344 -2.39 6.80 -6.87
N ARG A 345 -1.93 7.99 -6.52
CA ARG A 345 -0.62 8.55 -6.90
C ARG A 345 -0.46 8.87 -8.39
N SER A 346 -1.55 8.88 -9.16
CA SER A 346 -1.51 9.33 -10.55
C SER A 346 -1.36 10.85 -10.64
N ASN A 347 -0.58 11.31 -11.59
CA ASN A 347 -0.46 12.72 -11.92
C ASN A 347 -1.53 13.11 -12.95
N ASP A 348 -2.76 13.32 -12.50
CA ASP A 348 -3.91 13.61 -13.34
C ASP A 348 -4.75 14.82 -12.87
N GLY A 349 -4.42 15.38 -11.71
CA GLY A 349 -5.11 16.55 -11.18
C GLY A 349 -4.69 17.85 -11.86
N ASP A 350 -3.39 18.03 -12.01
CA ASP A 350 -2.79 19.15 -12.76
C ASP A 350 -1.81 18.59 -13.81
N ILE A 351 -2.16 18.73 -15.07
CA ILE A 351 -1.39 18.22 -16.19
C ILE A 351 -0.58 19.31 -16.90
N SER A 352 -0.56 20.52 -16.37
CA SER A 352 0.26 21.62 -16.92
C SER A 352 1.74 21.41 -16.64
N GLU A 353 2.07 20.79 -15.51
CA GLU A 353 3.43 20.45 -15.10
C GLU A 353 3.54 18.96 -14.74
N PRO A 354 3.51 18.06 -15.73
CA PRO A 354 3.50 16.63 -15.45
C PRO A 354 4.86 16.16 -14.91
N LEU A 355 4.80 15.24 -13.94
CA LEU A 355 5.97 14.54 -13.43
C LEU A 355 6.31 13.27 -14.23
N TYR A 356 5.86 13.16 -15.45
CA TYR A 356 6.15 12.06 -16.37
C TYR A 356 6.37 12.57 -17.79
N SER A 357 7.13 11.83 -18.55
CA SER A 357 7.23 12.00 -20.00
C SER A 357 6.25 11.07 -20.68
N PHE A 358 5.44 11.60 -21.60
CA PHE A 358 4.57 10.82 -22.47
C PHE A 358 5.07 10.86 -23.90
N ASN A 359 5.31 9.69 -24.50
CA ASN A 359 5.66 9.58 -25.91
C ASN A 359 5.15 8.23 -26.45
N ALA A 360 4.23 8.29 -27.41
CA ALA A 360 3.62 7.10 -28.00
C ALA A 360 4.58 6.27 -28.85
N THR A 361 5.71 6.83 -29.26
CA THR A 361 6.68 6.19 -30.18
C THR A 361 7.83 5.46 -29.48
N TYR A 362 7.94 5.53 -28.16
CA TYR A 362 8.96 4.76 -27.44
C TYR A 362 8.71 3.25 -27.50
N ASP A 363 9.78 2.45 -27.57
CA ASP A 363 9.74 0.99 -27.58
C ASP A 363 8.91 0.38 -26.44
N ASN A 364 8.75 1.12 -25.35
CA ASN A 364 7.93 0.78 -24.21
C ASN A 364 6.70 1.69 -24.04
N GLY A 365 6.44 2.53 -25.01
CA GLY A 365 5.25 3.34 -25.22
C GLY A 365 4.76 4.22 -24.08
N GLY A 366 4.21 5.37 -24.39
CA GLY A 366 3.35 6.19 -23.55
C GLY A 366 3.99 6.81 -22.32
N PHE A 367 3.51 6.41 -21.15
CA PHE A 367 3.98 6.95 -19.87
C PHE A 367 5.34 6.39 -19.50
N ALA A 368 6.37 7.20 -19.61
CA ALA A 368 7.74 6.85 -19.30
C ALA A 368 8.36 7.88 -18.34
N TYR A 369 9.50 7.57 -17.79
CA TYR A 369 10.36 8.51 -17.06
C TYR A 369 9.62 9.34 -16.00
N SER A 370 8.79 8.70 -15.16
CA SER A 370 8.10 9.40 -14.08
C SER A 370 9.06 9.84 -12.97
N ALA A 371 8.94 11.10 -12.57
CA ALA A 371 9.64 11.71 -11.45
C ALA A 371 8.81 11.73 -10.15
N ALA A 372 7.62 11.15 -10.14
CA ALA A 372 6.78 11.13 -8.94
C ALA A 372 7.54 10.50 -7.75
N PRO A 373 7.63 11.16 -6.59
CA PRO A 373 8.36 10.64 -5.45
C PRO A 373 7.68 9.39 -4.88
N TRP A 374 8.49 8.49 -4.31
CA TRP A 374 7.99 7.41 -3.48
C TRP A 374 8.13 7.79 -2.02
N MET A 375 7.02 8.01 -1.33
CA MET A 375 7.01 8.28 0.11
C MET A 375 7.01 6.95 0.88
N GLU A 376 8.14 6.62 1.49
CA GLU A 376 8.26 5.41 2.30
C GLU A 376 7.65 5.60 3.69
N ILE A 377 7.86 6.76 4.30
CA ILE A 377 7.18 7.19 5.51
C ILE A 377 6.61 8.58 5.24
N ARG A 378 5.32 8.74 5.47
CA ARG A 378 4.67 10.05 5.41
C ARG A 378 3.99 10.40 6.73
N TYR A 379 3.74 11.68 6.95
CA TYR A 379 3.26 12.17 8.24
C TYR A 379 1.94 11.54 8.69
N ALA A 380 1.02 11.24 7.76
CA ALA A 380 -0.20 10.51 8.11
C ALA A 380 0.08 9.11 8.68
N GLU A 381 1.14 8.42 8.23
CA GLU A 381 1.55 7.16 8.85
C GLU A 381 2.06 7.39 10.28
N VAL A 382 2.78 8.48 10.53
CA VAL A 382 3.23 8.83 11.90
C VAL A 382 2.03 9.03 12.82
N LEU A 383 1.01 9.76 12.37
CA LEU A 383 -0.23 9.94 13.13
C LEU A 383 -0.98 8.63 13.37
N LEU A 384 -1.03 7.74 12.37
CA LEU A 384 -1.66 6.43 12.50
C LEU A 384 -0.87 5.49 13.42
N ASN A 385 0.47 5.57 13.39
CA ASN A 385 1.32 4.85 14.34
C ASN A 385 1.10 5.36 15.76
N TYR A 386 0.93 6.67 15.92
CA TYR A 386 0.58 7.26 17.21
C TYR A 386 -0.81 6.81 17.69
N ALA A 387 -1.82 6.87 16.82
CA ALA A 387 -3.16 6.42 17.15
C ALA A 387 -3.18 4.96 17.62
N GLU A 388 -2.45 4.09 16.92
CA GLU A 388 -2.38 2.68 17.26
C GLU A 388 -1.66 2.43 18.60
N ALA A 389 -0.51 3.07 18.81
CA ALA A 389 0.24 2.97 20.05
C ALA A 389 -0.56 3.54 21.24
N ALA A 390 -1.22 4.69 21.05
CA ALA A 390 -2.09 5.29 22.06
C ALA A 390 -3.26 4.37 22.42
N CYS A 391 -3.92 3.79 21.42
CA CYS A 391 -4.99 2.82 21.66
C CYS A 391 -4.47 1.59 22.43
N GLY A 392 -3.32 1.03 22.01
CA GLY A 392 -2.70 -0.11 22.69
C GLY A 392 -2.31 0.16 24.15
N ALA A 393 -1.88 1.39 24.42
CA ALA A 393 -1.52 1.87 25.77
C ALA A 393 -2.72 2.37 26.61
N GLY A 394 -3.97 2.24 26.11
CA GLY A 394 -5.17 2.65 26.85
C GLY A 394 -5.54 4.15 26.70
N HIS A 395 -4.87 4.91 25.85
CA HIS A 395 -5.15 6.33 25.58
C HIS A 395 -6.06 6.51 24.35
N MET A 396 -7.22 5.82 24.33
CA MET A 396 -8.12 5.77 23.17
C MET A 396 -8.60 7.16 22.70
N GLY A 397 -8.80 8.12 23.64
CA GLY A 397 -9.19 9.48 23.29
C GLY A 397 -8.16 10.17 22.39
N GLU A 398 -6.87 10.00 22.67
CA GLU A 398 -5.78 10.54 21.82
C GLU A 398 -5.74 9.84 20.46
N ALA A 399 -6.01 8.53 20.42
CA ALA A 399 -6.11 7.79 19.17
C ALA A 399 -7.22 8.34 18.26
N VAL A 400 -8.41 8.60 18.82
CA VAL A 400 -9.55 9.17 18.10
C VAL A 400 -9.23 10.54 17.52
N GLU A 401 -8.51 11.39 18.26
CA GLU A 401 -8.09 12.71 17.74
C GLU A 401 -7.17 12.59 16.51
N GLN A 402 -6.26 11.61 16.48
CA GLN A 402 -5.42 11.39 15.29
C GLN A 402 -6.26 10.95 14.09
N LEU A 403 -7.24 10.08 14.29
CA LEU A 403 -8.15 9.68 13.22
C LEU A 403 -8.96 10.85 12.67
N LYS A 404 -9.43 11.75 13.54
CA LYS A 404 -10.13 12.97 13.12
C LYS A 404 -9.23 13.85 12.26
N LEU A 405 -7.98 14.10 12.65
CA LEU A 405 -7.04 14.92 11.86
C LEU A 405 -6.89 14.40 10.42
N ILE A 406 -6.74 13.09 10.26
CA ILE A 406 -6.60 12.46 8.94
C ILE A 406 -7.88 12.62 8.12
N ARG A 407 -9.04 12.42 8.73
CA ARG A 407 -10.33 12.55 8.04
C ARG A 407 -10.68 14.00 7.72
N GLN A 408 -10.38 14.93 8.61
CA GLN A 408 -10.57 16.37 8.37
C GLN A 408 -9.78 16.85 7.15
N ARG A 409 -8.56 16.34 6.92
CA ARG A 409 -7.77 16.65 5.74
C ARG A 409 -8.51 16.36 4.42
N VAL A 410 -9.43 15.39 4.40
CA VAL A 410 -10.22 15.02 3.21
C VAL A 410 -11.65 15.53 3.24
N GLY A 411 -11.97 16.45 4.17
CA GLY A 411 -13.22 17.21 4.18
C GLY A 411 -14.27 16.75 5.19
N TYR A 412 -13.96 15.78 6.06
CA TYR A 412 -14.89 15.44 7.15
C TYR A 412 -14.95 16.54 8.22
N SER A 413 -16.09 16.66 8.87
CA SER A 413 -16.35 17.60 9.96
C SER A 413 -17.02 16.90 11.15
N GLY A 414 -17.08 17.58 12.28
CA GLY A 414 -17.73 17.07 13.50
C GLY A 414 -17.03 15.82 14.06
N ASP A 415 -17.79 14.76 14.20
CA ASP A 415 -17.28 13.44 14.65
C ASP A 415 -16.48 12.69 13.57
N CYS A 416 -16.42 13.23 12.35
CA CYS A 416 -15.78 12.63 11.19
C CYS A 416 -16.31 11.22 10.85
N GLY A 417 -17.55 10.89 11.21
CA GLY A 417 -18.16 9.57 11.04
C GLY A 417 -17.56 8.47 11.92
N LEU A 418 -16.86 8.85 12.98
CA LEU A 418 -16.33 7.95 13.98
C LEU A 418 -17.43 7.58 14.99
N GLN A 419 -17.39 6.36 15.50
CA GLN A 419 -18.38 5.88 16.49
C GLN A 419 -18.12 6.49 17.86
N GLU A 420 -19.16 6.69 18.64
CA GLU A 420 -19.07 7.33 19.97
C GLU A 420 -18.31 6.47 21.00
N ASN A 421 -18.33 5.15 20.87
CA ASN A 421 -17.71 4.24 21.84
C ASN A 421 -16.17 4.08 21.66
N LEU A 422 -15.56 4.67 20.65
CA LEU A 422 -14.14 4.45 20.37
C LEU A 422 -13.22 4.93 21.50
N SER A 423 -13.64 5.92 22.29
CA SER A 423 -12.87 6.43 23.43
C SER A 423 -12.96 5.55 24.69
N THR A 424 -13.85 4.57 24.71
CA THR A 424 -14.13 3.70 25.88
C THR A 424 -13.99 2.21 25.62
N ASP A 425 -13.94 1.80 24.34
CA ASP A 425 -13.81 0.42 23.90
C ASP A 425 -12.50 0.26 23.10
N GLN A 426 -11.50 -0.38 23.73
CA GLN A 426 -10.17 -0.53 23.14
C GLN A 426 -10.19 -1.36 21.85
N ALA A 427 -10.97 -2.43 21.81
CA ALA A 427 -11.06 -3.28 20.63
C ALA A 427 -11.72 -2.55 19.45
N ALA A 428 -12.81 -1.83 19.71
CA ALA A 428 -13.46 -1.00 18.73
C ALA A 428 -12.53 0.13 18.23
N CYS A 429 -11.81 0.79 19.13
CA CYS A 429 -10.83 1.81 18.80
C CYS A 429 -9.72 1.25 17.90
N MET A 430 -9.09 0.16 18.31
CA MET A 430 -8.03 -0.49 17.53
C MET A 430 -8.53 -0.93 16.15
N SER A 431 -9.73 -1.49 16.10
CA SER A 431 -10.40 -1.84 14.84
C SER A 431 -10.57 -0.62 13.92
N ALA A 432 -10.96 0.53 14.49
CA ALA A 432 -11.10 1.78 13.74
C ALA A 432 -9.74 2.30 13.25
N VAL A 433 -8.70 2.24 14.07
CA VAL A 433 -7.34 2.63 13.68
C VAL A 433 -6.82 1.77 12.52
N LEU A 434 -6.92 0.45 12.63
CA LEU A 434 -6.45 -0.46 11.57
C LEU A 434 -7.25 -0.30 10.27
N TYR A 435 -8.54 -0.02 10.39
CA TYR A 435 -9.38 0.28 9.23
C TYR A 435 -8.96 1.60 8.58
N GLU A 436 -8.71 2.66 9.35
CA GLU A 436 -8.24 3.94 8.80
C GLU A 436 -6.87 3.80 8.13
N ARG A 437 -5.94 3.04 8.74
CA ARG A 437 -4.64 2.70 8.13
C ARG A 437 -4.82 2.03 6.76
N GLN A 438 -5.74 1.08 6.66
CA GLN A 438 -6.05 0.36 5.42
C GLN A 438 -6.50 1.31 4.30
N ILE A 439 -7.34 2.29 4.63
CA ILE A 439 -7.90 3.25 3.67
C ILE A 439 -6.88 4.33 3.31
N GLU A 440 -6.32 4.96 4.32
CA GLU A 440 -5.38 6.07 4.16
C GLU A 440 -4.11 5.63 3.43
N LEU A 441 -3.53 4.49 3.81
CA LEU A 441 -2.28 3.95 3.26
C LEU A 441 -2.48 2.93 2.13
N ALA A 442 -3.68 2.88 1.54
CA ALA A 442 -3.98 1.99 0.41
C ALA A 442 -2.93 2.13 -0.71
N TYR A 443 -2.45 1.01 -1.24
CA TYR A 443 -1.44 0.94 -2.33
C TYR A 443 -0.10 1.64 -2.04
N GLU A 444 0.24 1.83 -0.77
CA GLU A 444 1.54 2.36 -0.33
C GLU A 444 2.44 1.27 0.30
N GLY A 445 2.13 0.00 0.06
CA GLY A 445 2.95 -1.13 0.52
C GLY A 445 2.81 -1.49 2.01
N LYS A 446 1.86 -0.90 2.75
CA LYS A 446 1.71 -1.08 4.21
C LYS A 446 0.75 -2.20 4.61
N ARG A 447 -0.29 -2.44 3.81
CA ARG A 447 -1.39 -3.35 4.17
C ARG A 447 -0.93 -4.77 4.51
N PHE A 448 0.01 -5.33 3.74
CA PHE A 448 0.48 -6.69 3.99
C PHE A 448 1.24 -6.80 5.32
N ASP A 449 2.04 -5.78 5.67
CA ASP A 449 2.73 -5.73 6.95
C ASP A 449 1.73 -5.62 8.11
N ASP A 450 0.66 -4.82 7.97
CA ASP A 450 -0.41 -4.71 8.98
C ASP A 450 -1.16 -6.03 9.14
N LEU A 451 -1.51 -6.73 8.04
CA LEU A 451 -2.15 -8.04 8.09
C LEU A 451 -1.30 -9.09 8.82
N ARG A 452 0.02 -9.07 8.61
CA ARG A 452 0.95 -9.99 9.27
C ARG A 452 1.13 -9.67 10.75
N ARG A 453 1.49 -8.42 11.08
CA ARG A 453 1.80 -8.07 12.47
C ARG A 453 0.58 -8.16 13.40
N TRP A 454 -0.61 -7.99 12.86
CA TRP A 454 -1.88 -8.22 13.57
C TRP A 454 -2.44 -9.63 13.40
N MET A 455 -1.73 -10.51 12.66
CA MET A 455 -2.11 -11.91 12.44
C MET A 455 -3.53 -12.09 11.88
N LEU A 456 -3.96 -11.20 10.96
CA LEU A 456 -5.33 -11.18 10.44
C LEU A 456 -5.61 -12.26 9.39
N PHE A 457 -4.66 -13.10 9.03
CA PHE A 457 -4.88 -14.22 8.12
C PHE A 457 -5.62 -15.37 8.78
N ASP A 458 -5.28 -15.70 10.04
CA ASP A 458 -5.79 -16.83 10.81
C ASP A 458 -6.18 -16.45 12.26
N GLY A 459 -6.14 -15.17 12.60
CA GLY A 459 -6.35 -14.69 13.95
C GLY A 459 -5.26 -15.08 14.95
N GLY A 460 -4.18 -15.69 14.49
CA GLY A 460 -3.10 -16.19 15.34
C GLY A 460 -3.41 -17.54 16.01
N THR A 461 -4.40 -18.27 15.49
CA THR A 461 -4.85 -19.54 16.07
C THR A 461 -4.19 -20.76 15.43
N ASP A 462 -3.72 -20.67 14.20
CA ASP A 462 -3.07 -21.77 13.51
C ASP A 462 -1.66 -22.02 14.10
N LYS A 463 -1.27 -23.30 14.16
CA LYS A 463 -0.01 -23.72 14.76
C LYS A 463 1.05 -24.05 13.71
N VAL A 464 2.29 -23.79 14.05
CA VAL A 464 3.47 -24.24 13.31
C VAL A 464 3.98 -25.52 13.97
N ASP A 465 4.27 -26.54 13.19
CA ASP A 465 4.83 -27.80 13.69
C ASP A 465 6.19 -27.57 14.37
N GLY A 466 6.33 -28.08 15.58
CA GLY A 466 7.54 -27.94 16.38
C GLY A 466 7.71 -26.58 17.06
N ALA A 467 6.74 -25.67 16.93
CA ALA A 467 6.79 -24.39 17.62
C ALA A 467 6.62 -24.56 19.14
N PRO A 468 7.40 -23.80 19.95
CA PRO A 468 7.24 -23.81 21.40
C PRO A 468 5.92 -23.15 21.85
N ALA A 469 5.55 -23.37 23.11
CA ALA A 469 4.31 -22.82 23.68
C ALA A 469 4.27 -21.27 23.64
N SER A 470 5.42 -20.60 23.63
CA SER A 470 5.54 -19.14 23.51
C SER A 470 4.94 -18.58 22.20
N TRP A 471 4.76 -19.42 21.18
CA TRP A 471 4.11 -19.02 19.93
C TRP A 471 2.58 -18.96 20.02
N THR A 472 2.01 -19.51 21.09
CA THR A 472 0.57 -19.43 21.30
C THR A 472 0.16 -18.00 21.63
N LEU A 473 -0.81 -17.49 20.88
CA LEU A 473 -1.39 -16.18 21.17
C LEU A 473 -2.26 -16.28 22.42
N THR A 474 -1.84 -15.64 23.51
CA THR A 474 -2.56 -15.62 24.80
C THR A 474 -3.19 -14.26 25.09
N GLY A 475 -2.69 -13.20 24.47
CA GLY A 475 -3.34 -11.88 24.45
C GLY A 475 -4.53 -11.81 23.48
N TRP A 476 -5.20 -10.69 23.46
CA TRP A 476 -6.33 -10.38 22.54
C TRP A 476 -7.40 -11.48 22.49
N GLY A 477 -7.75 -12.03 23.64
CA GLY A 477 -8.74 -13.11 23.75
C GLY A 477 -8.34 -14.40 23.02
N GLY A 478 -7.07 -14.59 22.69
CA GLY A 478 -6.54 -15.74 21.95
C GLY A 478 -6.82 -15.74 20.45
N ASN A 479 -7.46 -14.70 19.90
CA ASN A 479 -7.72 -14.53 18.46
C ASN A 479 -7.88 -13.06 18.13
N THR A 480 -6.92 -12.50 17.39
CA THR A 480 -6.91 -11.06 17.02
C THR A 480 -8.09 -10.67 16.15
N CYS A 481 -8.50 -11.52 15.23
CA CYS A 481 -9.64 -11.24 14.36
C CYS A 481 -10.94 -11.13 15.17
N THR A 482 -11.21 -12.08 16.05
CA THR A 482 -12.39 -12.06 16.92
C THR A 482 -12.36 -10.83 17.83
N TRP A 483 -11.21 -10.53 18.43
CA TRP A 483 -11.07 -9.38 19.31
C TRP A 483 -11.34 -8.06 18.59
N LEU A 484 -10.88 -7.90 17.34
CA LEU A 484 -11.09 -6.74 16.50
C LEU A 484 -12.47 -6.69 15.83
N GLY A 485 -13.28 -7.75 15.93
CA GLY A 485 -14.54 -7.88 15.19
C GLY A 485 -14.35 -8.06 13.68
N PHE A 486 -13.23 -8.66 13.25
CA PHE A 486 -12.95 -9.03 11.86
C PHE A 486 -13.15 -10.53 11.63
N THR A 487 -13.37 -10.90 10.37
CA THR A 487 -13.29 -12.29 9.93
C THR A 487 -11.87 -12.58 9.45
N GLU A 488 -11.36 -13.76 9.76
CA GLU A 488 -10.08 -14.24 9.26
C GLU A 488 -10.02 -14.18 7.73
N LEU A 489 -8.87 -13.76 7.18
CA LEU A 489 -8.69 -13.72 5.71
C LEU A 489 -8.60 -15.11 5.10
N ASN A 490 -7.99 -16.07 5.79
CA ASN A 490 -7.93 -17.45 5.34
C ASN A 490 -9.33 -18.01 5.12
N LYS A 491 -9.46 -18.89 4.14
CA LYS A 491 -10.73 -19.50 3.69
C LYS A 491 -11.72 -18.55 3.00
N ASN A 492 -11.43 -17.24 2.95
CA ASN A 492 -12.21 -16.35 2.08
C ASN A 492 -11.89 -16.63 0.62
N GLN A 493 -12.91 -16.58 -0.21
CA GLN A 493 -12.72 -16.65 -1.64
C GLN A 493 -11.90 -15.45 -2.11
N ARG A 494 -10.85 -15.70 -2.87
CA ARG A 494 -10.12 -14.64 -3.54
C ARG A 494 -11.04 -13.99 -4.59
N ARG A 495 -11.26 -12.70 -4.44
CA ARG A 495 -12.01 -11.87 -5.39
C ARG A 495 -11.03 -10.97 -6.12
N ASP A 496 -10.73 -11.33 -7.38
CA ASP A 496 -9.69 -10.62 -8.12
C ASP A 496 -10.10 -9.22 -8.49
N ASN A 497 -11.21 -9.06 -9.19
CA ASN A 497 -11.70 -7.75 -9.60
C ASN A 497 -13.19 -7.83 -9.94
N MET A 498 -13.80 -6.68 -10.13
CA MET A 498 -15.15 -6.58 -10.71
C MET A 498 -15.07 -6.08 -12.16
N GLU A 499 -16.00 -6.47 -12.99
CA GLU A 499 -16.16 -5.94 -14.33
C GLU A 499 -17.57 -5.37 -14.51
N PHE A 500 -17.67 -4.39 -15.40
CA PHE A 500 -18.93 -3.80 -15.81
C PHE A 500 -19.28 -4.36 -17.19
N ARG A 501 -20.31 -5.18 -17.25
CA ARG A 501 -20.78 -5.78 -18.48
C ARG A 501 -21.98 -5.00 -19.01
N LEU A 502 -22.11 -4.91 -20.32
CA LEU A 502 -23.38 -4.50 -20.90
C LEU A 502 -24.49 -5.46 -20.48
N ASN A 503 -25.65 -4.91 -20.21
CA ASN A 503 -26.83 -5.69 -19.86
C ASN A 503 -27.24 -6.56 -21.06
N ASP A 504 -27.01 -7.87 -20.96
CA ASP A 504 -27.28 -8.86 -22.02
C ASP A 504 -28.75 -8.99 -22.35
N THR A 505 -29.64 -8.77 -21.39
CA THR A 505 -31.10 -8.74 -21.63
C THR A 505 -31.51 -7.59 -22.53
N LYS A 506 -30.82 -6.44 -22.44
CA LYS A 506 -31.13 -5.24 -23.22
C LYS A 506 -30.40 -5.21 -24.56
N TYR A 507 -29.14 -5.64 -24.59
CA TYR A 507 -28.26 -5.52 -25.75
C TYR A 507 -28.00 -6.84 -26.46
N GLY A 508 -28.41 -7.95 -25.85
CA GLY A 508 -28.08 -9.28 -26.34
C GLY A 508 -26.60 -9.63 -26.14
N VAL A 509 -26.24 -10.82 -26.59
CA VAL A 509 -24.86 -11.31 -26.64
C VAL A 509 -24.40 -11.18 -28.09
N GLY A 510 -23.25 -10.59 -28.30
CA GLY A 510 -22.69 -10.46 -29.65
C GLY A 510 -21.74 -9.29 -29.81
N GLY A 511 -21.03 -9.30 -30.89
CA GLY A 511 -20.06 -8.27 -31.25
C GLY A 511 -18.73 -8.86 -31.68
N THR A 512 -17.97 -8.13 -32.47
CA THR A 512 -16.60 -8.49 -32.85
C THR A 512 -15.62 -7.48 -32.29
N THR A 513 -14.46 -7.95 -31.85
CA THR A 513 -13.36 -7.06 -31.45
C THR A 513 -12.84 -6.33 -32.67
N GLY A 514 -12.62 -5.05 -32.53
CA GLY A 514 -11.92 -4.30 -33.56
C GLY A 514 -12.79 -3.31 -34.33
N ASP A 515 -14.07 -3.26 -34.04
CA ASP A 515 -15.02 -2.43 -34.76
C ASP A 515 -16.01 -1.76 -33.79
N THR A 516 -16.13 -0.42 -33.83
CA THR A 516 -17.11 0.34 -33.03
C THR A 516 -18.55 -0.04 -33.42
N ASP A 517 -18.77 -0.41 -34.65
CA ASP A 517 -20.08 -0.85 -35.11
C ASP A 517 -20.51 -2.17 -34.45
N SER A 518 -19.60 -2.83 -33.80
CA SER A 518 -19.85 -4.05 -33.05
C SER A 518 -20.20 -3.82 -31.59
N ASP A 519 -19.95 -2.62 -31.05
CA ASP A 519 -20.36 -2.26 -29.69
C ASP A 519 -21.90 -2.20 -29.62
N PRO A 520 -22.54 -3.08 -28.86
CA PRO A 520 -24.00 -3.15 -28.80
C PRO A 520 -24.65 -1.87 -28.28
N LEU A 521 -23.95 -1.13 -27.41
CA LEU A 521 -24.43 0.13 -26.86
C LEU A 521 -24.47 1.22 -27.95
N LEU A 522 -23.41 1.35 -28.73
CA LEU A 522 -23.31 2.29 -29.84
C LEU A 522 -24.27 1.94 -30.97
N LYS A 523 -24.42 0.65 -31.28
CA LYS A 523 -25.44 0.18 -32.24
C LYS A 523 -26.85 0.55 -31.86
N ALA A 524 -27.14 0.58 -30.56
CA ALA A 524 -28.42 1.03 -30.05
C ALA A 524 -28.62 2.57 -30.07
N GLY A 525 -27.61 3.31 -30.56
CA GLY A 525 -27.66 4.78 -30.61
C GLY A 525 -27.50 5.46 -29.26
N VAL A 526 -26.95 4.77 -28.27
CA VAL A 526 -26.74 5.30 -26.92
C VAL A 526 -25.46 6.13 -26.87
N GLU A 527 -25.59 7.39 -26.47
CA GLU A 527 -24.43 8.26 -26.25
C GLU A 527 -23.89 8.07 -24.85
N ARG A 528 -22.57 7.96 -24.74
CA ARG A 528 -21.89 7.90 -23.45
C ARG A 528 -21.87 9.28 -22.80
N PRO A 529 -22.13 9.40 -21.49
CA PRO A 529 -22.02 10.68 -20.79
C PRO A 529 -20.59 11.21 -20.82
N LYS A 530 -20.44 12.52 -20.57
CA LYS A 530 -19.12 13.19 -20.55
C LYS A 530 -18.16 12.68 -19.48
N GLY A 531 -18.65 11.88 -18.55
CA GLY A 531 -17.88 11.35 -17.45
C GLY A 531 -17.73 12.32 -16.27
N VAL A 532 -17.14 11.84 -15.18
CA VAL A 532 -16.99 12.58 -13.94
C VAL A 532 -15.62 13.22 -13.86
N ASP A 533 -15.60 14.55 -13.69
CA ASP A 533 -14.37 15.33 -13.51
C ASP A 533 -14.15 15.63 -12.02
N PHE A 534 -13.22 14.93 -11.42
CA PHE A 534 -12.88 15.04 -10.00
C PHE A 534 -12.15 16.34 -9.59
N ARG A 535 -11.85 17.22 -10.52
CA ARG A 535 -11.35 18.57 -10.23
C ARG A 535 -12.47 19.50 -9.78
N LYS A 536 -13.72 19.12 -10.07
CA LYS A 536 -14.92 19.85 -9.68
C LYS A 536 -15.55 19.19 -8.46
N GLU A 537 -16.37 19.94 -7.76
CA GLU A 537 -17.19 19.38 -6.71
C GLU A 537 -18.12 18.31 -7.29
N ILE A 538 -18.18 17.16 -6.61
CA ILE A 538 -19.09 16.08 -6.95
C ILE A 538 -20.21 16.12 -5.92
N SER A 539 -21.41 16.33 -6.39
CA SER A 539 -22.61 16.21 -5.58
C SER A 539 -23.46 15.04 -6.08
N ASP A 540 -24.33 14.56 -5.23
CA ASP A 540 -25.34 13.55 -5.52
C ASP A 540 -26.71 14.17 -5.88
N GLU A 541 -26.71 15.49 -6.15
CA GLU A 541 -27.90 16.21 -6.60
C GLU A 541 -28.33 15.77 -7.99
N GLU A 542 -29.63 15.82 -8.24
CA GLU A 542 -30.21 15.49 -9.54
C GLU A 542 -29.55 16.30 -10.66
N GLY A 543 -29.16 15.62 -11.74
CA GLY A 543 -28.58 16.24 -12.92
C GLY A 543 -27.05 16.51 -12.82
N ASN A 544 -26.37 16.21 -11.71
CA ASN A 544 -24.91 16.29 -11.66
C ASN A 544 -24.24 15.13 -12.40
N GLN A 545 -22.92 15.25 -12.62
CA GLN A 545 -22.17 14.25 -13.38
C GLN A 545 -22.18 12.85 -12.75
N LEU A 546 -22.16 12.76 -11.43
CA LEU A 546 -22.15 11.48 -10.73
C LEU A 546 -23.53 10.81 -10.81
N THR A 547 -24.61 11.57 -10.65
CA THR A 547 -25.98 11.06 -10.81
C THR A 547 -26.26 10.63 -12.25
N GLN A 548 -25.83 11.41 -13.24
CA GLN A 548 -25.93 11.01 -14.65
C GLN A 548 -25.18 9.71 -14.95
N LEU A 549 -23.98 9.56 -14.38
CA LEU A 549 -23.20 8.33 -14.54
C LEU A 549 -23.90 7.15 -13.86
N GLN A 550 -24.51 7.37 -12.70
CA GLN A 550 -25.31 6.38 -11.98
C GLN A 550 -26.49 5.88 -12.80
N GLU A 551 -27.26 6.80 -13.36
CA GLU A 551 -28.40 6.47 -14.22
C GLU A 551 -27.96 5.66 -15.44
N PHE A 552 -26.82 6.07 -16.05
CA PHE A 552 -26.23 5.36 -17.16
C PHE A 552 -25.81 3.92 -16.80
N TYR A 553 -25.21 3.72 -15.64
CA TYR A 553 -24.85 2.37 -15.15
C TYR A 553 -26.09 1.51 -14.92
N ASN A 554 -27.12 2.07 -14.28
CA ASN A 554 -28.38 1.37 -14.02
C ASN A 554 -29.06 0.86 -15.29
N GLU A 555 -29.03 1.70 -16.28
CA GLU A 555 -29.74 1.41 -17.52
C GLU A 555 -28.96 0.43 -18.40
N HIS A 556 -27.63 0.50 -18.39
CA HIS A 556 -26.83 -0.13 -19.42
C HIS A 556 -25.88 -1.21 -18.92
N PHE A 557 -25.48 -1.20 -17.65
CA PHE A 557 -24.48 -2.11 -17.14
C PHE A 557 -24.99 -3.09 -16.08
N VAL A 558 -24.29 -4.22 -16.00
CA VAL A 558 -24.40 -5.18 -14.92
C VAL A 558 -23.02 -5.33 -14.30
N ARG A 559 -22.92 -5.14 -12.99
CA ARG A 559 -21.70 -5.40 -12.25
C ARG A 559 -21.55 -6.91 -12.04
N LYS A 560 -20.42 -7.48 -12.42
CA LYS A 560 -20.06 -8.88 -12.19
C LYS A 560 -18.69 -8.98 -11.55
N GLU A 561 -18.47 -10.06 -10.83
CA GLU A 561 -17.14 -10.40 -10.39
C GLU A 561 -16.34 -10.92 -11.59
N LYS A 562 -15.19 -10.27 -11.84
CA LYS A 562 -14.26 -10.75 -12.86
C LYS A 562 -13.59 -12.02 -12.34
N LYS A 563 -13.65 -13.07 -13.11
CA LYS A 563 -12.83 -14.25 -12.88
C LYS A 563 -11.41 -13.94 -13.36
N GLY A 564 -10.44 -14.03 -12.47
CA GLY A 564 -9.04 -13.76 -12.80
C GLY A 564 -8.35 -14.98 -13.42
N ASP A 565 -7.15 -14.77 -13.93
CA ASP A 565 -6.30 -15.83 -14.51
C ASP A 565 -6.06 -17.02 -13.56
N ALA A 566 -6.24 -16.78 -12.26
CA ALA A 566 -6.12 -17.81 -11.24
C ALA A 566 -7.21 -18.92 -11.32
N TYR A 567 -8.31 -18.64 -12.01
CA TYR A 567 -9.36 -19.63 -12.29
C TYR A 567 -9.16 -20.35 -13.63
N ALA A 568 -8.19 -19.93 -14.41
CA ALA A 568 -7.99 -20.38 -15.78
C ALA A 568 -7.78 -21.90 -15.90
N THR A 569 -7.18 -22.51 -14.90
CA THR A 569 -6.90 -23.97 -14.91
C THR A 569 -7.89 -24.80 -14.12
N ASN A 570 -8.60 -24.16 -13.17
CA ASN A 570 -9.49 -24.90 -12.28
C ASN A 570 -10.80 -24.16 -12.14
N LYS A 571 -11.78 -24.21 -12.83
CA LYS A 571 -13.09 -23.52 -12.71
C LYS A 571 -13.63 -23.33 -11.27
N ASP A 572 -12.85 -23.74 -10.29
CA ASP A 572 -13.14 -23.64 -8.85
C ASP A 572 -12.63 -22.32 -8.25
N PRO A 573 -13.37 -21.75 -7.28
CA PRO A 573 -12.94 -20.55 -6.58
C PRO A 573 -11.60 -20.77 -5.85
N LEU A 574 -10.67 -19.84 -6.02
CA LEU A 574 -9.45 -19.82 -5.21
C LEU A 574 -9.71 -19.17 -3.87
N TYR A 575 -9.21 -19.82 -2.83
CA TYR A 575 -9.29 -19.32 -1.48
C TYR A 575 -7.94 -18.77 -1.02
N ILE A 576 -8.00 -17.74 -0.16
CA ILE A 576 -6.81 -17.22 0.50
C ILE A 576 -6.32 -18.30 1.48
N LYS A 577 -5.03 -18.64 1.36
CA LYS A 577 -4.36 -19.63 2.21
C LYS A 577 -2.98 -19.13 2.61
N PHE A 578 -2.91 -18.48 3.74
CA PHE A 578 -1.66 -18.07 4.37
C PHE A 578 -1.32 -19.11 5.44
N LEU A 579 -0.18 -19.77 5.30
CA LEU A 579 0.25 -20.78 6.28
C LEU A 579 0.90 -20.11 7.50
N PRO A 580 0.73 -20.63 8.72
CA PRO A 580 1.23 -20.01 9.95
C PRO A 580 2.76 -19.83 9.95
N ARG A 581 3.51 -20.71 9.28
CA ARG A 581 4.95 -20.54 9.12
C ARG A 581 5.36 -19.32 8.30
N TYR A 582 4.44 -18.69 7.53
CA TYR A 582 4.73 -17.49 6.73
C TYR A 582 4.79 -16.20 7.57
N TYR A 583 4.41 -16.28 8.83
CA TYR A 583 4.61 -15.17 9.76
C TYR A 583 6.10 -14.88 9.97
N PHE A 584 6.94 -15.93 9.98
CA PHE A 584 8.39 -15.81 9.97
C PHE A 584 8.98 -16.62 8.83
N LEU A 585 9.70 -15.95 7.94
CA LEU A 585 10.25 -16.61 6.75
C LEU A 585 11.52 -17.40 7.10
N GLY A 586 11.66 -18.54 6.45
CA GLY A 586 12.90 -19.31 6.45
C GLY A 586 13.93 -18.75 5.45
N PHE A 587 15.18 -19.07 5.66
CA PHE A 587 16.24 -18.81 4.70
C PHE A 587 16.11 -19.72 3.48
N SER A 588 16.51 -19.21 2.33
CA SER A 588 16.59 -20.03 1.12
C SER A 588 17.73 -21.05 1.23
N GLN A 589 17.61 -22.15 0.48
CA GLN A 589 18.66 -23.17 0.35
C GLN A 589 20.03 -22.55 0.03
N GLY A 590 20.05 -21.56 -0.90
CA GLY A 590 21.30 -20.88 -1.27
C GLY A 590 21.93 -20.11 -0.11
N ALA A 591 21.10 -19.45 0.73
CA ALA A 591 21.59 -18.74 1.90
C ALA A 591 22.16 -19.71 2.95
N LEU A 592 21.48 -20.83 3.20
CA LEU A 592 21.96 -21.87 4.12
C LEU A 592 23.28 -22.51 3.63
N ASN A 593 23.38 -22.82 2.34
CA ASN A 593 24.59 -23.41 1.75
C ASN A 593 25.79 -22.46 1.84
N ASN A 594 25.57 -21.16 1.69
CA ASN A 594 26.62 -20.15 1.76
C ASN A 594 27.02 -19.78 3.19
N CYS A 595 26.17 -20.04 4.17
CA CYS A 595 26.40 -19.71 5.57
C CYS A 595 26.14 -20.95 6.44
N LYS A 596 27.07 -21.92 6.37
CA LYS A 596 26.98 -23.12 7.19
C LYS A 596 27.04 -22.77 8.68
N GLY A 597 26.06 -23.27 9.42
CA GLY A 597 25.91 -22.99 10.84
C GLY A 597 24.91 -21.89 11.20
N ILE A 598 24.36 -21.17 10.21
CA ILE A 598 23.22 -20.29 10.47
C ILE A 598 21.98 -21.13 10.75
N GLU A 599 21.29 -20.84 11.85
CA GLU A 599 20.09 -21.56 12.24
C GLU A 599 18.90 -21.20 11.35
N GLN A 600 18.19 -22.23 10.87
CA GLN A 600 16.92 -22.06 10.15
C GLN A 600 15.79 -21.75 11.13
N CYS A 601 14.81 -20.98 10.69
CA CYS A 601 13.62 -20.68 11.47
C CYS A 601 12.73 -21.93 11.69
N ILE A 602 12.19 -22.10 12.88
CA ILE A 602 11.18 -23.13 13.19
C ILE A 602 10.04 -23.07 12.16
N GLY A 603 9.58 -24.25 11.71
CA GLY A 603 8.55 -24.40 10.65
C GLY A 603 9.12 -24.49 9.23
N TRP A 604 10.43 -24.39 9.05
CA TRP A 604 11.12 -24.49 7.77
C TRP A 604 12.20 -25.56 7.79
N GLU A 605 12.34 -26.27 6.67
CA GLU A 605 13.38 -27.29 6.53
C GLU A 605 14.78 -26.69 6.59
N ASP A 606 15.64 -27.29 7.38
CA ASP A 606 17.04 -26.95 7.50
C ASP A 606 17.91 -27.92 6.69
N SER A 607 18.34 -27.48 5.50
CA SER A 607 19.19 -28.30 4.64
C SER A 607 20.61 -28.50 5.19
N ASN A 608 21.07 -27.63 6.11
CA ASN A 608 22.34 -27.83 6.79
C ASN A 608 22.26 -28.92 7.86
N ASN A 609 21.02 -29.30 8.25
CA ASN A 609 20.76 -30.31 9.28
C ASN A 609 19.88 -31.45 8.74
N GLY A 610 20.20 -31.97 7.56
CA GLY A 610 19.56 -33.14 6.96
C GLY A 610 18.08 -32.99 6.62
N GLY A 611 17.57 -31.76 6.47
CA GLY A 611 16.16 -31.47 6.16
C GLY A 611 15.24 -31.52 7.37
N SER A 612 15.80 -31.54 8.60
CA SER A 612 15.01 -31.42 9.83
C SER A 612 14.35 -30.05 9.97
N ASN A 613 13.39 -29.92 10.89
CA ASN A 613 12.80 -28.63 11.22
C ASN A 613 13.87 -27.66 11.76
N GLY A 614 13.77 -26.39 11.39
CA GLY A 614 14.65 -25.35 11.91
C GLY A 614 14.57 -25.22 13.43
N THR A 615 15.62 -24.66 14.02
CA THR A 615 15.79 -24.55 15.48
C THR A 615 15.70 -23.13 15.99
N PHE A 616 15.82 -22.12 15.11
CA PHE A 616 15.76 -20.72 15.53
C PHE A 616 14.33 -20.31 15.88
N ASP A 617 14.15 -19.83 17.11
CA ASP A 617 12.89 -19.25 17.59
C ASP A 617 12.91 -17.72 17.45
N PRO A 618 12.13 -17.12 16.49
CA PRO A 618 12.05 -15.67 16.32
C PRO A 618 11.33 -14.96 17.48
N LEU A 619 10.67 -15.69 18.37
CA LEU A 619 9.99 -15.14 19.55
C LEU A 619 10.79 -15.33 20.86
N ALA A 620 11.93 -16.01 20.83
CA ALA A 620 12.82 -16.08 21.98
C ALA A 620 13.41 -14.70 22.31
N GLU A 621 13.43 -14.35 23.62
CA GLU A 621 13.94 -13.09 24.15
C GLU A 621 15.36 -13.24 24.70
#